data_1561a7bcb355dd90622cdc2e991634d4
#
_entry.id   1561a7bcb355dd90622cdc2e991634d4
#
_cell.length_a   1.000
_cell.length_b   1.000
_cell.length_c   1.000
_cell.angle_alpha   90.00
_cell.angle_beta   90.00
_cell.angle_gamma   90.00
#
_symmetry.space_group_name_H-M   'P 1'
#
loop_
_entity.id
_entity.type
_entity.pdbx_description
1 polymer ?
#
loop_
_entity_poly.entity_id
_entity_poly.type
_entity_poly.pdbx_seq_one_letter_code
_entity_poly.pdbx_strand_id
1 'polypeptide(L)'
;MKKSWNVNLKKHFKKGQTTISDRSKAVLVVVCFLLFLGFYFYRNLDSNLKGFYDSRSFRGDIQITGFSWTRPNAGPDVNFIYSETVEGEKISIPLKKSVRFKHLVMPYSNKIDLAENIGIENTYDDFDRAYLPIIEKGFEFSTERIELEAELDKKINEYSAFSGSWIEISLSPVKKRGNNYFSLMEQYENGIPNSELKILGGWYDVSYSSFIESGDIYVKIISPENISRFKESGNDFKSVLKHYLAIKSLPDGWYGLFDDGKQVSETVEIRNGKVRG
;
A
#
# COMPACT_ATOMS: atom_id res chain seq x y z
N MET A 1 -4.01 -91.70 -0.78
CA MET A 1 -4.73 -90.79 0.14
C MET A 1 -4.31 -89.34 -0.14
N LYS A 2 -5.09 -88.55 -0.89
CA LYS A 2 -4.87 -87.14 -1.11
C LYS A 2 -6.01 -86.41 -0.44
N LYS A 3 -5.75 -85.74 0.70
CA LYS A 3 -6.68 -84.85 1.37
C LYS A 3 -6.69 -83.48 0.65
N SER A 4 -7.85 -83.17 0.08
CA SER A 4 -8.12 -81.80 -0.48
C SER A 4 -8.29 -80.82 0.63
N TRP A 5 -7.45 -79.83 0.64
CA TRP A 5 -7.62 -78.55 1.43
C TRP A 5 -8.32 -77.54 0.56
N ASN A 6 -9.64 -77.60 0.51
CA ASN A 6 -10.44 -76.46 -0.01
C ASN A 6 -10.83 -75.52 1.16
N VAL A 7 -9.94 -74.64 1.47
CA VAL A 7 -10.21 -73.60 2.47
C VAL A 7 -11.03 -72.45 1.87
N ASN A 8 -12.19 -72.29 2.43
CA ASN A 8 -13.17 -71.23 2.16
C ASN A 8 -12.59 -69.84 2.30
N LEU A 9 -11.87 -69.34 1.31
CA LEU A 9 -11.38 -67.92 1.25
C LEU A 9 -12.43 -66.93 0.76
N LYS A 10 -13.65 -67.35 0.46
CA LYS A 10 -14.73 -66.49 -0.07
C LYS A 10 -15.63 -65.83 0.99
N LYS A 11 -15.40 -66.08 2.30
CA LYS A 11 -16.28 -65.51 3.36
C LYS A 11 -15.74 -64.29 4.09
N HIS A 12 -14.51 -63.87 3.84
CA HIS A 12 -13.93 -62.74 4.58
C HIS A 12 -13.86 -61.38 3.82
N PHE A 13 -14.23 -61.35 2.53
CA PHE A 13 -14.20 -60.09 1.75
C PHE A 13 -15.55 -59.37 1.67
N LYS A 14 -16.55 -59.71 2.45
CA LYS A 14 -17.86 -59.06 2.50
C LYS A 14 -18.16 -58.30 3.79
N LYS A 15 -17.16 -57.92 4.54
CA LYS A 15 -17.35 -57.04 5.71
C LYS A 15 -16.50 -55.78 5.57
N GLY A 16 -17.04 -54.77 4.91
CA GLY A 16 -16.38 -53.44 4.81
C GLY A 16 -17.09 -52.44 3.93
N GLN A 17 -18.23 -52.77 3.33
CA GLN A 17 -19.10 -51.74 2.80
C GLN A 17 -19.92 -51.15 3.98
N THR A 18 -19.35 -50.17 4.65
CA THR A 18 -20.11 -49.26 5.49
C THR A 18 -21.12 -48.56 4.57
N THR A 19 -22.34 -49.07 4.54
CA THR A 19 -23.46 -48.37 3.89
C THR A 19 -23.65 -47.05 4.64
N ILE A 20 -23.15 -45.99 4.05
CA ILE A 20 -23.39 -44.62 4.54
C ILE A 20 -24.89 -44.47 4.65
N SER A 21 -25.41 -44.17 5.83
CA SER A 21 -26.83 -44.02 6.06
C SER A 21 -27.38 -42.91 5.15
N ASP A 22 -28.66 -42.98 4.77
CA ASP A 22 -29.25 -41.98 3.88
C ASP A 22 -29.20 -40.57 4.50
N ARG A 23 -29.23 -40.46 5.83
CA ARG A 23 -29.00 -39.21 6.56
C ARG A 23 -27.60 -38.71 6.35
N SER A 24 -26.58 -39.56 6.40
CA SER A 24 -25.18 -39.18 6.15
C SER A 24 -24.96 -38.73 4.70
N LYS A 25 -25.63 -39.33 3.74
CA LYS A 25 -25.62 -38.92 2.33
C LYS A 25 -26.25 -37.53 2.16
N ALA A 26 -27.40 -37.29 2.78
CA ALA A 26 -28.08 -36.01 2.74
C ALA A 26 -27.20 -34.90 3.36
N VAL A 27 -26.57 -35.15 4.50
CA VAL A 27 -25.62 -34.23 5.13
C VAL A 27 -24.45 -33.93 4.22
N LEU A 28 -23.85 -34.97 3.60
CA LEU A 28 -22.74 -34.80 2.66
C LEU A 28 -23.11 -33.92 1.46
N VAL A 29 -24.31 -34.14 0.88
CA VAL A 29 -24.81 -33.32 -0.25
C VAL A 29 -24.95 -31.86 0.18
N VAL A 30 -25.54 -31.60 1.36
CA VAL A 30 -25.69 -30.24 1.87
C VAL A 30 -24.32 -29.57 2.10
N VAL A 31 -23.37 -30.29 2.70
CA VAL A 31 -22.00 -29.80 2.90
C VAL A 31 -21.31 -29.48 1.58
N CYS A 32 -21.38 -30.39 0.60
CA CYS A 32 -20.82 -30.17 -0.73
C CYS A 32 -21.46 -28.95 -1.43
N PHE A 33 -22.77 -28.78 -1.29
CA PHE A 33 -23.50 -27.64 -1.85
C PHE A 33 -23.05 -26.32 -1.18
N LEU A 34 -22.91 -26.28 0.14
CA LEU A 34 -22.42 -25.10 0.86
C LEU A 34 -20.99 -24.75 0.49
N LEU A 35 -20.12 -25.75 0.35
CA LEU A 35 -18.74 -25.55 -0.12
C LEU A 35 -18.71 -25.01 -1.55
N PHE A 36 -19.56 -25.54 -2.44
CA PHE A 36 -19.68 -25.04 -3.81
C PHE A 36 -20.16 -23.59 -3.85
N LEU A 37 -21.18 -23.25 -3.06
CA LEU A 37 -21.65 -21.86 -2.92
C LEU A 37 -20.56 -20.95 -2.38
N GLY A 38 -19.86 -21.38 -1.34
CA GLY A 38 -18.73 -20.62 -0.76
C GLY A 38 -17.64 -20.37 -1.79
N PHE A 39 -17.25 -21.38 -2.55
CA PHE A 39 -16.27 -21.25 -3.63
C PHE A 39 -16.76 -20.32 -4.75
N TYR A 40 -18.03 -20.44 -5.15
CA TYR A 40 -18.63 -19.60 -6.17
C TYR A 40 -18.62 -18.12 -5.74
N PHE A 41 -19.03 -17.83 -4.51
CA PHE A 41 -19.01 -16.47 -3.97
C PHE A 41 -17.59 -15.91 -3.87
N TYR A 42 -16.65 -16.72 -3.37
CA TYR A 42 -15.25 -16.33 -3.30
C TYR A 42 -14.69 -15.98 -4.67
N ARG A 43 -14.92 -16.82 -5.68
CA ARG A 43 -14.46 -16.59 -7.05
C ARG A 43 -15.03 -15.30 -7.66
N ASN A 44 -16.32 -15.06 -7.46
CA ASN A 44 -16.96 -13.84 -7.97
C ASN A 44 -16.38 -12.60 -7.27
N LEU A 45 -16.18 -12.67 -5.97
CA LEU A 45 -15.62 -11.57 -5.21
C LEU A 45 -14.17 -11.27 -5.62
N ASP A 46 -13.33 -12.30 -5.75
CA ASP A 46 -11.96 -12.16 -6.23
C ASP A 46 -11.92 -11.49 -7.62
N SER A 47 -12.77 -11.95 -8.53
CA SER A 47 -12.90 -11.37 -9.87
C SER A 47 -13.38 -9.92 -9.83
N ASN A 48 -14.34 -9.59 -8.96
CA ASN A 48 -14.86 -8.23 -8.82
C ASN A 48 -13.82 -7.28 -8.23
N LEU A 49 -13.07 -7.70 -7.20
CA LEU A 49 -12.00 -6.89 -6.63
C LEU A 49 -10.88 -6.63 -7.64
N LYS A 50 -10.39 -7.70 -8.29
CA LYS A 50 -9.36 -7.57 -9.32
C LYS A 50 -9.80 -6.65 -10.44
N GLY A 51 -10.99 -6.89 -11.00
CA GLY A 51 -11.52 -6.05 -12.06
C GLY A 51 -11.69 -4.59 -11.66
N PHE A 52 -12.07 -4.33 -10.39
CA PHE A 52 -12.16 -2.98 -9.86
C PHE A 52 -10.79 -2.29 -9.84
N TYR A 53 -9.78 -2.92 -9.24
CA TYR A 53 -8.44 -2.32 -9.15
C TYR A 53 -7.76 -2.23 -10.53
N ASP A 54 -7.94 -3.24 -11.40
CA ASP A 54 -7.50 -3.19 -12.79
C ASP A 54 -8.11 -2.01 -13.55
N SER A 55 -9.41 -1.75 -13.36
CA SER A 55 -10.08 -0.61 -14.01
C SER A 55 -9.53 0.74 -13.58
N ARG A 56 -8.82 0.77 -12.47
CA ARG A 56 -8.15 1.94 -11.91
C ARG A 56 -6.64 1.93 -12.11
N SER A 57 -6.17 1.10 -13.03
CA SER A 57 -4.75 0.97 -13.38
C SER A 57 -3.84 0.47 -12.26
N PHE A 58 -4.39 -0.16 -11.21
CA PHE A 58 -3.59 -0.89 -10.26
C PHE A 58 -3.03 -2.16 -10.91
N ARG A 59 -1.72 -2.36 -10.83
CA ARG A 59 -0.98 -3.42 -11.58
C ARG A 59 -0.67 -4.64 -10.73
N GLY A 60 -0.97 -4.58 -9.46
CA GLY A 60 -0.60 -5.61 -8.49
C GLY A 60 -1.63 -6.72 -8.32
N ASP A 61 -1.25 -7.69 -7.53
CA ASP A 61 -2.10 -8.82 -7.17
C ASP A 61 -2.91 -8.57 -5.91
N ILE A 62 -4.12 -9.14 -5.88
CA ILE A 62 -5.00 -9.09 -4.72
C ILE A 62 -5.12 -10.47 -4.11
N GLN A 63 -4.89 -10.56 -2.80
CA GLN A 63 -5.09 -11.77 -2.02
C GLN A 63 -6.11 -11.50 -0.91
N ILE A 64 -7.27 -12.14 -0.99
CA ILE A 64 -8.29 -12.05 0.06
C ILE A 64 -7.79 -12.79 1.30
N THR A 65 -7.80 -12.12 2.46
CA THR A 65 -7.32 -12.65 3.74
C THR A 65 -8.42 -12.92 4.74
N GLY A 66 -9.59 -12.33 4.56
CA GLY A 66 -10.72 -12.58 5.46
C GLY A 66 -11.97 -11.77 5.15
N PHE A 67 -13.03 -12.11 5.89
CA PHE A 67 -14.33 -11.45 5.81
C PHE A 67 -14.82 -11.10 7.20
N SER A 68 -15.51 -9.96 7.30
CA SER A 68 -16.25 -9.59 8.49
C SER A 68 -17.61 -9.00 8.13
N TRP A 69 -18.62 -9.27 8.94
CA TRP A 69 -19.96 -8.71 8.77
C TRP A 69 -20.17 -7.68 9.85
N THR A 70 -19.96 -6.43 9.52
CA THR A 70 -20.13 -5.32 10.47
C THR A 70 -21.54 -4.74 10.43
N ARG A 71 -22.27 -4.93 9.30
CA ARG A 71 -23.61 -4.42 9.11
C ARG A 71 -24.48 -5.50 8.45
N PRO A 72 -25.57 -5.95 9.10
CA PRO A 72 -26.41 -7.04 8.58
C PRO A 72 -26.98 -6.83 7.17
N ASN A 73 -27.22 -5.57 6.78
CA ASN A 73 -27.88 -5.23 5.53
C ASN A 73 -26.95 -4.68 4.43
N ALA A 74 -25.65 -4.53 4.71
CA ALA A 74 -24.73 -3.85 3.80
C ALA A 74 -23.81 -4.80 3.00
N GLY A 75 -23.83 -6.10 3.31
CA GLY A 75 -22.86 -7.06 2.77
C GLY A 75 -21.58 -7.14 3.61
N PRO A 76 -20.68 -8.06 3.28
CA PRO A 76 -19.46 -8.26 4.05
C PRO A 76 -18.41 -7.18 3.79
N ASP A 77 -17.64 -6.90 4.82
CA ASP A 77 -16.35 -6.26 4.67
C ASP A 77 -15.31 -7.32 4.31
N VAL A 78 -14.53 -7.06 3.28
CA VAL A 78 -13.47 -7.94 2.79
C VAL A 78 -12.12 -7.33 3.16
N ASN A 79 -11.32 -8.11 3.86
CA ASN A 79 -9.91 -7.79 4.10
C ASN A 79 -9.07 -8.48 3.04
N PHE A 80 -8.15 -7.78 2.44
CA PHE A 80 -7.26 -8.31 1.43
C PHE A 80 -5.91 -7.61 1.47
N ILE A 81 -4.90 -8.25 0.89
CA ILE A 81 -3.58 -7.67 0.68
C ILE A 81 -3.47 -7.37 -0.81
N TYR A 82 -3.18 -6.12 -1.12
CA TYR A 82 -2.72 -5.69 -2.43
C TYR A 82 -1.20 -5.76 -2.45
N SER A 83 -0.62 -6.38 -3.48
CA SER A 83 0.84 -6.50 -3.61
C SER A 83 1.27 -6.12 -5.01
N GLU A 84 2.29 -5.29 -5.12
CA GLU A 84 2.88 -4.85 -6.38
C GLU A 84 4.40 -4.77 -6.25
N THR A 85 5.11 -4.85 -7.39
CA THR A 85 6.55 -4.59 -7.45
C THR A 85 6.77 -3.20 -8.00
N VAL A 86 7.39 -2.34 -7.20
CA VAL A 86 7.70 -0.94 -7.54
C VAL A 86 9.21 -0.77 -7.36
N GLU A 87 9.90 -0.25 -8.38
CA GLU A 87 11.36 -0.08 -8.37
C GLU A 87 12.15 -1.36 -8.00
N GLY A 88 11.61 -2.52 -8.36
CA GLY A 88 12.22 -3.82 -8.04
C GLY A 88 11.87 -4.39 -6.66
N GLU A 89 11.23 -3.62 -5.80
CA GLU A 89 10.84 -4.02 -4.45
C GLU A 89 9.36 -4.40 -4.37
N LYS A 90 9.05 -5.47 -3.63
CA LYS A 90 7.68 -5.92 -3.42
C LYS A 90 7.03 -5.14 -2.30
N ILE A 91 6.00 -4.38 -2.65
CA ILE A 91 5.15 -3.66 -1.71
C ILE A 91 3.92 -4.53 -1.39
N SER A 92 3.49 -4.54 -0.14
CA SER A 92 2.26 -5.21 0.30
C SER A 92 1.46 -4.31 1.21
N ILE A 93 0.23 -3.99 0.81
CA ILE A 93 -0.64 -3.03 1.50
C ILE A 93 -1.91 -3.76 1.96
N PRO A 94 -2.19 -3.81 3.26
CA PRO A 94 -3.45 -4.35 3.76
C PRO A 94 -4.58 -3.34 3.50
N LEU A 95 -5.62 -3.81 2.82
CA LEU A 95 -6.79 -3.03 2.45
C LEU A 95 -8.07 -3.67 2.97
N LYS A 96 -9.10 -2.86 3.10
CA LYS A 96 -10.44 -3.29 3.51
C LYS A 96 -11.49 -2.60 2.65
N LYS A 97 -12.45 -3.38 2.12
CA LYS A 97 -13.58 -2.87 1.34
C LYS A 97 -14.89 -3.46 1.80
N SER A 98 -15.92 -2.64 1.91
CA SER A 98 -17.30 -3.10 2.08
C SER A 98 -17.87 -3.49 0.70
N VAL A 99 -18.37 -4.71 0.58
CA VAL A 99 -18.82 -5.28 -0.69
C VAL A 99 -20.33 -5.56 -0.61
N ARG A 100 -21.12 -5.11 -1.58
CA ARG A 100 -22.56 -5.43 -1.61
C ARG A 100 -22.79 -6.89 -1.98
N PHE A 101 -23.88 -7.48 -1.48
CA PHE A 101 -24.22 -8.89 -1.70
C PHE A 101 -24.26 -9.27 -3.20
N LYS A 102 -24.70 -8.36 -4.08
CA LYS A 102 -24.72 -8.60 -5.52
C LYS A 102 -23.35 -8.97 -6.12
N HIS A 103 -22.25 -8.45 -5.56
CA HIS A 103 -20.90 -8.76 -6.03
C HIS A 103 -20.40 -10.15 -5.61
N LEU A 104 -21.08 -10.80 -4.68
CA LEU A 104 -20.84 -12.21 -4.36
C LEU A 104 -21.52 -13.13 -5.38
N VAL A 105 -22.64 -12.69 -5.95
CA VAL A 105 -23.46 -13.53 -6.85
C VAL A 105 -23.24 -13.25 -8.33
N MET A 106 -22.75 -12.07 -8.67
CA MET A 106 -22.51 -11.66 -10.06
C MET A 106 -21.02 -11.53 -10.34
N PRO A 107 -20.49 -12.17 -11.40
CA PRO A 107 -19.11 -11.97 -11.81
C PRO A 107 -18.90 -10.54 -12.31
N TYR A 108 -17.65 -10.10 -12.29
CA TYR A 108 -17.25 -8.81 -12.83
C TYR A 108 -17.72 -8.64 -14.28
N SER A 109 -18.30 -7.49 -14.58
CA SER A 109 -18.67 -7.08 -15.92
C SER A 109 -18.28 -5.61 -16.12
N ASN A 110 -17.56 -5.30 -17.19
CA ASN A 110 -17.19 -3.93 -17.58
C ASN A 110 -18.41 -3.00 -17.80
N LYS A 111 -19.61 -3.57 -17.90
CA LYS A 111 -20.86 -2.83 -18.08
C LYS A 111 -21.54 -2.45 -16.74
N ILE A 112 -21.09 -3.03 -15.64
CA ILE A 112 -21.59 -2.67 -14.31
C ILE A 112 -20.71 -1.53 -13.85
N ASP A 113 -21.31 -0.38 -13.65
CA ASP A 113 -20.63 0.75 -13.06
C ASP A 113 -20.18 0.37 -11.64
N LEU A 114 -18.92 -0.05 -11.53
CA LEU A 114 -18.33 -0.54 -10.30
C LEU A 114 -18.16 0.58 -9.28
N ALA A 115 -18.05 1.82 -9.73
CA ALA A 115 -17.98 2.98 -8.87
C ALA A 115 -19.23 3.11 -8.00
N GLU A 116 -20.43 2.90 -8.56
CA GLU A 116 -21.67 2.81 -7.79
C GLU A 116 -21.80 1.53 -6.97
N ASN A 117 -21.04 0.49 -7.34
CA ASN A 117 -21.36 -0.87 -6.94
C ASN A 117 -20.50 -1.45 -5.84
N ILE A 118 -19.28 -1.00 -5.65
CA ILE A 118 -18.39 -1.40 -4.54
C ILE A 118 -18.38 -0.26 -3.53
N GLY A 119 -19.50 0.09 -2.91
CA GLY A 119 -19.57 0.99 -1.74
C GLY A 119 -18.50 2.11 -1.69
N ILE A 120 -18.12 2.64 -2.87
CA ILE A 120 -17.13 3.70 -2.96
C ILE A 120 -17.88 4.99 -2.71
N GLU A 121 -18.24 5.17 -1.49
CA GLU A 121 -18.68 6.47 -1.01
C GLU A 121 -17.49 7.42 -0.85
N ASN A 122 -16.23 6.93 -1.08
CA ASN A 122 -15.04 7.72 -0.81
C ASN A 122 -13.90 7.36 -1.77
N THR A 123 -13.83 8.04 -2.91
CA THR A 123 -12.72 8.01 -3.84
C THR A 123 -11.38 8.34 -3.14
N TYR A 124 -11.43 9.24 -2.17
CA TYR A 124 -10.29 9.62 -1.34
C TYR A 124 -9.71 8.45 -0.53
N ASP A 125 -10.54 7.55 -0.01
CA ASP A 125 -10.07 6.40 0.77
C ASP A 125 -9.17 5.46 -0.06
N ASP A 126 -9.47 5.27 -1.36
CA ASP A 126 -8.64 4.43 -2.23
C ASP A 126 -7.36 5.14 -2.64
N PHE A 127 -7.44 6.44 -2.90
CA PHE A 127 -6.26 7.25 -3.17
C PHE A 127 -5.30 7.23 -1.98
N ASP A 128 -5.78 7.62 -0.80
CA ASP A 128 -4.93 7.76 0.39
C ASP A 128 -4.45 6.41 0.95
N ARG A 129 -5.26 5.34 0.85
CA ARG A 129 -4.94 4.06 1.48
C ARG A 129 -4.25 3.06 0.58
N ALA A 130 -4.41 3.18 -0.73
CA ALA A 130 -3.83 2.26 -1.68
C ALA A 130 -2.81 2.94 -2.59
N TYR A 131 -3.24 3.93 -3.35
CA TYR A 131 -2.41 4.56 -4.37
C TYR A 131 -1.24 5.34 -3.77
N LEU A 132 -1.51 6.21 -2.81
CA LEU A 132 -0.49 7.05 -2.20
C LEU A 132 0.62 6.25 -1.49
N PRO A 133 0.32 5.18 -0.71
CA PRO A 133 1.36 4.31 -0.16
C PRO A 133 2.26 3.65 -1.21
N ILE A 134 1.74 3.37 -2.40
CA ILE A 134 2.55 2.83 -3.51
C ILE A 134 3.54 3.89 -3.99
N ILE A 135 3.06 5.12 -4.20
CA ILE A 135 3.93 6.24 -4.59
C ILE A 135 4.99 6.51 -3.52
N GLU A 136 4.61 6.50 -2.25
CA GLU A 136 5.56 6.70 -1.13
C GLU A 136 6.64 5.62 -1.11
N LYS A 137 6.25 4.37 -1.29
CA LYS A 137 7.19 3.25 -1.36
C LYS A 137 8.06 3.29 -2.61
N GLY A 138 7.49 3.62 -3.77
CA GLY A 138 8.26 3.83 -4.98
C GLY A 138 9.31 4.93 -4.81
N PHE A 139 8.94 6.04 -4.18
CA PHE A 139 9.89 7.11 -3.85
C PHE A 139 11.01 6.64 -2.91
N GLU A 140 10.70 5.83 -1.89
CA GLU A 140 11.71 5.27 -0.98
C GLU A 140 12.79 4.46 -1.70
N PHE A 141 12.45 3.78 -2.79
CA PHE A 141 13.38 2.95 -3.57
C PHE A 141 13.92 3.63 -4.83
N SER A 142 13.45 4.83 -5.14
CA SER A 142 13.83 5.53 -6.37
C SER A 142 15.29 5.96 -6.38
N THR A 143 15.87 5.91 -7.57
CA THR A 143 17.26 6.35 -7.79
C THR A 143 17.42 7.82 -7.45
N GLU A 144 16.45 8.66 -7.81
CA GLU A 144 16.45 10.09 -7.57
C GLU A 144 16.54 10.43 -6.08
N ARG A 145 15.79 9.71 -5.24
CA ARG A 145 15.89 9.87 -3.78
C ARG A 145 17.25 9.45 -3.26
N ILE A 146 17.74 8.28 -3.69
CA ILE A 146 19.02 7.73 -3.22
C ILE A 146 20.18 8.67 -3.58
N GLU A 147 20.21 9.17 -4.81
CA GLU A 147 21.23 10.11 -5.26
C GLU A 147 21.17 11.43 -4.50
N LEU A 148 19.96 11.98 -4.31
CA LEU A 148 19.79 13.21 -3.54
C LEU A 148 20.22 13.05 -2.07
N GLU A 149 19.89 11.91 -1.46
CA GLU A 149 20.27 11.59 -0.08
C GLU A 149 21.78 11.55 0.08
N ALA A 150 22.47 10.86 -0.82
CA ALA A 150 23.95 10.79 -0.81
C ALA A 150 24.61 12.16 -1.06
N GLU A 151 24.02 12.99 -1.95
CA GLU A 151 24.48 14.34 -2.19
C GLU A 151 24.32 15.24 -0.96
N LEU A 152 23.15 15.17 -0.32
CA LEU A 152 22.86 15.98 0.87
C LEU A 152 23.68 15.52 2.08
N ASP A 153 23.86 14.22 2.25
CA ASP A 153 24.73 13.67 3.30
C ASP A 153 26.12 14.30 3.23
N LYS A 154 26.73 14.30 2.05
CA LYS A 154 28.03 14.91 1.84
C LYS A 154 28.03 16.41 2.15
N LYS A 155 27.06 17.14 1.59
CA LYS A 155 26.98 18.61 1.76
C LYS A 155 26.77 19.02 3.22
N ILE A 156 25.93 18.31 3.95
CA ILE A 156 25.60 18.63 5.35
C ILE A 156 26.76 18.29 6.27
N ASN A 157 27.42 17.17 6.05
CA ASN A 157 28.60 16.80 6.87
C ASN A 157 29.79 17.73 6.73
N GLU A 158 29.92 18.47 5.64
CA GLU A 158 30.95 19.51 5.49
C GLU A 158 30.71 20.72 6.42
N TYR A 159 29.53 20.84 7.00
CA TYR A 159 29.20 21.91 7.92
C TYR A 159 29.36 21.44 9.38
N SER A 160 30.18 22.13 10.14
CA SER A 160 30.59 21.70 11.49
C SER A 160 29.42 21.43 12.46
N ALA A 161 28.31 22.16 12.32
CA ALA A 161 27.12 21.98 13.16
C ALA A 161 26.41 20.65 12.88
N PHE A 162 26.59 20.06 11.69
CA PHE A 162 25.96 18.82 11.28
C PHE A 162 26.97 17.69 11.06
N SER A 163 28.25 17.88 11.42
CA SER A 163 29.26 16.84 11.28
C SER A 163 28.86 15.56 12.03
N GLY A 164 28.99 14.41 11.38
CA GLY A 164 28.58 13.12 11.93
C GLY A 164 27.05 12.84 11.85
N SER A 165 26.30 13.71 11.15
CA SER A 165 24.88 13.48 10.86
C SER A 165 24.73 12.62 9.60
N TRP A 166 23.56 12.00 9.46
CA TRP A 166 23.13 11.38 8.20
C TRP A 166 21.74 11.87 7.81
N ILE A 167 21.39 11.67 6.55
CA ILE A 167 20.15 12.14 5.96
C ILE A 167 19.22 10.97 5.66
N GLU A 168 17.94 11.13 5.91
CA GLU A 168 16.88 10.32 5.37
C GLU A 168 15.89 11.23 4.64
N ILE A 169 15.48 10.84 3.43
CA ILE A 169 14.53 11.59 2.62
C ILE A 169 13.27 10.75 2.42
N SER A 170 12.12 11.34 2.67
CA SER A 170 10.81 10.78 2.38
C SER A 170 9.93 11.83 1.70
N LEU A 171 8.79 11.42 1.16
CA LEU A 171 7.79 12.39 0.74
C LEU A 171 7.25 13.13 1.97
N SER A 172 6.94 14.41 1.80
CA SER A 172 6.38 15.22 2.88
C SER A 172 5.00 14.69 3.28
N PRO A 173 4.58 14.84 4.55
CA PRO A 173 3.25 14.44 4.98
C PRO A 173 2.17 15.07 4.10
N VAL A 174 1.10 14.34 3.81
CA VAL A 174 0.00 14.74 2.92
C VAL A 174 -0.50 16.17 3.15
N LYS A 175 -0.65 16.56 4.42
CA LYS A 175 -1.08 17.92 4.81
C LYS A 175 -0.09 19.03 4.42
N LYS A 176 1.15 18.68 4.08
CA LYS A 176 2.21 19.60 3.71
C LYS A 176 2.58 19.51 2.23
N ARG A 177 2.05 18.50 1.53
CA ARG A 177 2.24 18.36 0.09
C ARG A 177 1.47 19.48 -0.60
N GLY A 178 2.16 20.17 -1.48
CA GLY A 178 1.60 21.27 -2.23
C GLY A 178 0.77 20.80 -3.43
N ASN A 179 0.92 21.49 -4.56
CA ASN A 179 0.13 21.25 -5.77
C ASN A 179 0.25 19.83 -6.35
N ASN A 180 1.36 19.12 -6.13
CA ASN A 180 1.56 17.77 -6.66
C ASN A 180 0.59 16.75 -6.04
N TYR A 181 0.30 16.84 -4.75
CA TYR A 181 -0.71 15.97 -4.13
C TYR A 181 -2.09 16.18 -4.76
N PHE A 182 -2.51 17.43 -4.91
CA PHE A 182 -3.81 17.74 -5.52
C PHE A 182 -3.86 17.35 -6.99
N SER A 183 -2.76 17.55 -7.73
CA SER A 183 -2.67 17.13 -9.13
C SER A 183 -2.75 15.60 -9.27
N LEU A 184 -2.08 14.85 -8.42
CA LEU A 184 -2.17 13.39 -8.39
C LEU A 184 -3.58 12.91 -8.03
N MET A 185 -4.21 13.56 -7.04
CA MET A 185 -5.57 13.24 -6.63
C MET A 185 -6.58 13.55 -7.76
N GLU A 186 -6.44 14.69 -8.43
CA GLU A 186 -7.26 15.07 -9.57
C GLU A 186 -7.07 14.10 -10.75
N GLN A 187 -5.84 13.70 -11.04
CA GLN A 187 -5.56 12.64 -12.04
C GLN A 187 -6.21 11.33 -11.64
N TYR A 188 -6.19 10.96 -10.37
CA TYR A 188 -6.86 9.79 -9.85
C TYR A 188 -8.37 9.86 -10.05
N GLU A 189 -9.00 10.94 -9.67
CA GLU A 189 -10.44 11.15 -9.82
C GLU A 189 -10.87 11.16 -11.30
N ASN A 190 -10.14 11.87 -12.13
CA ASN A 190 -10.42 11.98 -13.57
C ASN A 190 -10.10 10.70 -14.35
N GLY A 191 -9.16 9.89 -13.86
CA GLY A 191 -8.78 8.61 -14.46
C GLY A 191 -9.78 7.49 -14.25
N ILE A 192 -10.66 7.61 -13.26
CA ILE A 192 -11.64 6.57 -12.91
C ILE A 192 -12.61 6.24 -14.05
N PRO A 193 -13.17 7.20 -14.79
CA PRO A 193 -14.03 6.92 -15.94
C PRO A 193 -13.28 6.76 -17.27
N ASN A 194 -11.98 7.04 -17.34
CA ASN A 194 -11.30 7.22 -18.62
C ASN A 194 -10.37 6.05 -18.94
N SER A 195 -10.85 5.14 -19.82
CA SER A 195 -10.05 4.03 -20.36
C SER A 195 -8.77 4.50 -21.08
N GLU A 196 -8.68 5.78 -21.46
CA GLU A 196 -7.52 6.34 -22.16
C GLU A 196 -6.31 6.51 -21.25
N LEU A 197 -6.49 6.77 -19.96
CA LEU A 197 -5.38 6.80 -19.01
C LEU A 197 -4.71 5.43 -18.80
N LYS A 198 -5.46 4.35 -19.00
CA LYS A 198 -4.90 2.99 -19.08
C LYS A 198 -3.92 2.83 -20.25
N ILE A 199 -4.12 3.56 -21.32
CA ILE A 199 -3.31 3.51 -22.55
C ILE A 199 -2.02 4.33 -22.38
N LEU A 200 -2.02 5.36 -21.55
CA LEU A 200 -0.89 6.24 -21.29
C LEU A 200 0.09 5.74 -20.21
N GLY A 201 -0.04 4.51 -19.74
CA GLY A 201 0.92 3.91 -18.80
C GLY A 201 0.46 3.93 -17.33
N GLY A 202 -0.66 4.57 -17.04
CA GLY A 202 -1.22 4.62 -15.69
C GLY A 202 -0.58 5.68 -14.80
N TRP A 203 -1.21 5.95 -13.71
CA TRP A 203 -0.84 7.00 -12.76
C TRP A 203 0.42 6.72 -11.94
N TYR A 204 0.97 5.50 -12.06
CA TYR A 204 2.22 5.12 -11.41
C TYR A 204 3.47 5.68 -12.10
N ASP A 205 3.36 6.15 -13.34
CA ASP A 205 4.47 6.77 -14.05
C ASP A 205 4.68 8.22 -13.55
N VAL A 206 4.74 8.33 -12.22
CA VAL A 206 5.04 9.59 -11.56
C VAL A 206 6.54 9.81 -11.63
N SER A 207 6.95 10.96 -12.12
CA SER A 207 8.36 11.37 -12.03
C SER A 207 8.68 11.72 -10.56
N TYR A 208 9.48 10.90 -9.90
CA TYR A 208 9.92 11.19 -8.53
C TYR A 208 10.75 12.48 -8.44
N SER A 209 11.46 12.85 -9.50
CA SER A 209 12.12 14.16 -9.61
C SER A 209 11.14 15.32 -9.42
N SER A 210 9.91 15.20 -9.87
CA SER A 210 8.91 16.26 -9.73
C SER A 210 8.58 16.57 -8.28
N PHE A 211 8.59 15.59 -7.39
CA PHE A 211 8.41 15.82 -5.94
C PHE A 211 9.62 16.54 -5.32
N ILE A 212 10.82 16.23 -5.79
CA ILE A 212 12.04 16.92 -5.35
C ILE A 212 12.05 18.37 -5.82
N GLU A 213 11.77 18.60 -7.09
CA GLU A 213 11.73 19.95 -7.71
C GLU A 213 10.64 20.86 -7.12
N SER A 214 9.48 20.28 -6.79
CA SER A 214 8.40 21.03 -6.14
C SER A 214 8.61 21.22 -4.64
N GLY A 215 9.61 20.56 -4.04
CA GLY A 215 9.88 20.61 -2.61
C GLY A 215 8.83 19.84 -1.77
N ASP A 216 8.22 18.81 -2.35
CA ASP A 216 7.28 17.94 -1.63
C ASP A 216 8.02 16.79 -0.91
N ILE A 217 9.25 17.07 -0.47
CA ILE A 217 10.11 16.16 0.27
C ILE A 217 10.22 16.57 1.74
N TYR A 218 10.46 15.58 2.57
CA TYR A 218 10.78 15.74 3.98
C TYR A 218 12.18 15.19 4.25
N VAL A 219 13.11 16.08 4.60
CA VAL A 219 14.50 15.79 4.87
C VAL A 219 14.70 15.68 6.39
N LYS A 220 15.02 14.51 6.86
CA LYS A 220 15.41 14.28 8.26
C LYS A 220 16.92 14.34 8.37
N ILE A 221 17.40 15.23 9.20
CA ILE A 221 18.82 15.30 9.59
C ILE A 221 18.94 14.56 10.91
N ILE A 222 19.60 13.43 10.91
CA ILE A 222 19.73 12.57 12.09
C ILE A 222 21.11 12.81 12.68
N SER A 223 21.16 13.36 13.89
CA SER A 223 22.39 13.86 14.51
C SER A 223 22.46 13.52 16.01
N PRO A 224 22.72 12.25 16.38
CA PRO A 224 22.69 11.82 17.78
C PRO A 224 23.72 12.56 18.66
N GLU A 225 24.90 12.86 18.12
CA GLU A 225 25.99 13.46 18.89
C GLU A 225 25.91 15.00 18.99
N ASN A 226 25.24 15.66 18.05
CA ASN A 226 25.25 17.11 17.96
C ASN A 226 24.06 17.81 18.66
N ILE A 227 23.07 17.07 19.11
CA ILE A 227 21.85 17.64 19.75
C ILE A 227 22.18 18.37 21.04
N SER A 228 23.08 17.83 21.84
CA SER A 228 23.61 18.50 23.03
C SER A 228 24.30 19.82 22.65
N ARG A 229 25.10 19.84 21.59
CA ARG A 229 25.77 21.04 21.10
C ARG A 229 24.79 22.10 20.60
N PHE A 230 23.68 21.72 19.93
CA PHE A 230 22.61 22.64 19.55
C PHE A 230 21.97 23.29 20.77
N LYS A 231 21.68 22.48 21.82
CA LYS A 231 21.10 22.97 23.06
C LYS A 231 22.05 23.88 23.86
N GLU A 232 23.33 23.51 23.91
CA GLU A 232 24.36 24.27 24.64
C GLU A 232 24.72 25.59 23.94
N SER A 233 24.68 25.63 22.60
CA SER A 233 24.99 26.85 21.85
C SER A 233 23.85 27.88 21.85
N GLY A 234 22.67 27.53 22.35
CA GLY A 234 21.48 28.41 22.31
C GLY A 234 20.95 28.67 20.89
N ASN A 235 21.51 28.01 19.89
CA ASN A 235 21.07 28.14 18.51
C ASN A 235 19.87 27.21 18.25
N ASP A 236 18.80 27.76 17.76
CA ASP A 236 17.69 26.95 17.25
C ASP A 236 18.03 26.39 15.86
N PHE A 237 17.42 25.27 15.53
CA PHE A 237 17.63 24.56 14.25
C PHE A 237 17.36 25.47 13.04
N LYS A 238 16.36 26.33 13.11
CA LYS A 238 15.99 27.29 12.09
C LYS A 238 17.09 28.31 11.82
N SER A 239 17.70 28.83 12.88
CA SER A 239 18.83 29.78 12.78
C SER A 239 20.06 29.12 12.16
N VAL A 240 20.34 27.87 12.53
CA VAL A 240 21.46 27.09 11.93
C VAL A 240 21.23 26.83 10.45
N LEU A 241 19.99 26.45 10.04
CA LEU A 241 19.64 26.29 8.63
C LEU A 241 19.76 27.62 7.86
N LYS A 242 19.33 28.75 8.43
CA LYS A 242 19.49 30.07 7.80
C LYS A 242 20.96 30.39 7.54
N HIS A 243 21.82 30.12 8.53
CA HIS A 243 23.24 30.34 8.38
C HIS A 243 23.85 29.42 7.31
N TYR A 244 23.45 28.16 7.30
CA TYR A 244 23.88 27.20 6.28
C TYR A 244 23.47 27.66 4.87
N LEU A 245 22.22 28.11 4.66
CA LEU A 245 21.73 28.59 3.38
C LEU A 245 22.41 29.86 2.88
N ALA A 246 23.02 30.65 3.76
CA ALA A 246 23.85 31.78 3.36
C ALA A 246 25.17 31.36 2.70
N ILE A 247 25.59 30.11 2.91
CA ILE A 247 26.88 29.56 2.44
C ILE A 247 26.66 28.54 1.31
N LYS A 248 25.62 27.70 1.44
CA LYS A 248 25.33 26.57 0.53
C LYS A 248 23.85 26.48 0.23
N SER A 249 23.49 25.97 -0.96
CA SER A 249 22.10 25.71 -1.33
C SER A 249 21.61 24.34 -0.83
N LEU A 250 20.37 24.31 -0.39
CA LEU A 250 19.60 23.09 -0.13
C LEU A 250 18.37 23.06 -1.05
N PRO A 251 17.88 21.90 -1.46
CA PRO A 251 16.63 21.80 -2.19
C PRO A 251 15.46 22.33 -1.36
N ASP A 252 14.43 22.79 -2.05
CA ASP A 252 13.16 23.14 -1.42
C ASP A 252 12.56 21.91 -0.75
N GLY A 253 11.87 22.09 0.37
CA GLY A 253 11.29 20.99 1.14
C GLY A 253 11.13 21.31 2.62
N TRP A 254 10.78 20.29 3.36
CA TRP A 254 10.61 20.34 4.81
C TRP A 254 11.79 19.67 5.50
N TYR A 255 12.32 20.30 6.51
CA TYR A 255 13.54 19.88 7.22
C TYR A 255 13.25 19.72 8.70
N GLY A 256 13.72 18.64 9.30
CA GLY A 256 13.64 18.38 10.73
C GLY A 256 14.93 17.75 11.27
N LEU A 257 15.26 18.08 12.52
CA LEU A 257 16.37 17.46 13.24
C LEU A 257 15.84 16.33 14.11
N PHE A 258 16.53 15.18 14.06
CA PHE A 258 16.13 13.95 14.72
C PHE A 258 17.24 13.38 15.60
N ASP A 259 16.83 12.75 16.70
CA ASP A 259 17.67 11.97 17.60
C ASP A 259 17.01 10.62 17.82
N ASP A 260 17.70 9.54 17.47
CA ASP A 260 17.22 8.16 17.64
C ASP A 260 15.73 7.99 17.23
N GLY A 261 15.42 8.49 16.03
CA GLY A 261 14.07 8.42 15.46
C GLY A 261 13.04 9.40 16.03
N LYS A 262 13.40 10.21 17.04
CA LYS A 262 12.52 11.25 17.58
C LYS A 262 12.87 12.62 17.02
N GLN A 263 11.86 13.34 16.54
CA GLN A 263 12.06 14.72 16.14
C GLN A 263 12.35 15.59 17.37
N VAL A 264 13.46 16.34 17.34
CA VAL A 264 13.93 17.18 18.45
C VAL A 264 13.86 18.67 18.13
N SER A 265 13.58 19.03 16.88
CA SER A 265 13.36 20.42 16.44
C SER A 265 11.98 20.62 15.88
N GLU A 266 11.55 21.87 15.75
CA GLU A 266 10.45 22.24 14.89
C GLU A 266 10.78 21.91 13.43
N THR A 267 9.74 21.59 12.65
CA THR A 267 9.91 21.41 11.20
C THR A 267 10.06 22.77 10.53
N VAL A 268 11.07 22.92 9.70
CA VAL A 268 11.39 24.14 8.97
C VAL A 268 11.15 23.94 7.49
N GLU A 269 10.45 24.88 6.86
CA GLU A 269 10.25 24.88 5.41
C GLU A 269 11.35 25.70 4.71
N ILE A 270 11.94 25.14 3.66
CA ILE A 270 12.78 25.87 2.71
C ILE A 270 12.00 26.00 1.42
N ARG A 271 11.86 27.24 0.93
CA ARG A 271 11.23 27.54 -0.36
C ARG A 271 11.99 28.63 -1.07
N ASN A 272 12.32 28.40 -2.36
CA ASN A 272 13.13 29.31 -3.19
C ASN A 272 14.46 29.66 -2.49
N GLY A 273 15.11 28.66 -1.88
CA GLY A 273 16.36 28.82 -1.17
C GLY A 273 16.28 29.68 0.11
N LYS A 274 15.09 29.89 0.67
CA LYS A 274 14.90 30.69 1.90
C LYS A 274 14.11 29.88 2.94
N VAL A 275 14.53 30.02 4.19
CA VAL A 275 13.78 29.50 5.34
C VAL A 275 12.50 30.28 5.54
N ARG A 276 11.38 29.58 5.53
CA ARG A 276 10.04 30.09 5.85
C ARG A 276 9.60 29.66 7.27
N GLY A 277 8.66 30.38 7.83
CA GLY A 277 8.08 30.10 9.15
C GLY A 277 8.56 30.99 10.25
#